data_7653e0b2e18939e78a57c2be8fd6e730
#
_entry.id   7653e0b2e18939e78a57c2be8fd6e730
#
_cell.length_a   1.000
_cell.length_b   1.000
_cell.length_c   1.000
_cell.angle_alpha   90.00
_cell.angle_beta   90.00
_cell.angle_gamma   90.00
#
_symmetry.space_group_name_H-M   'P 1'
#
loop_
_entity.id
_entity.type
_entity.pdbx_description
1 polymer ?
#
loop_
_entity_poly.entity_id
_entity_poly.type
_entity_poly.pdbx_seq_one_letter_code
_entity_poly.pdbx_strand_id
1 'polypeptide(L)'
;VKTRLAALALLVAALLLGAGLGPLPALALDTSAGVGLQERALFQDRVDYTLTNQSGVDFSGQQLANTSFAGALGRDADFSGADLHGSILTQGVFSRSDFRGADLSDALMDRADFSETDLRGALLRGVIAAGSSFSGAQVENADFTDALLDRADQRALCQRASGTHPLTGISTRASLECG
;
A
#
# COMPACT_ATOMS: atom_id res chain seq x y z
N VAL A 1 47.29 -32.31 -10.83
CA VAL A 1 47.09 -33.76 -10.96
C VAL A 1 47.52 -34.49 -9.64
N LYS A 2 48.44 -33.93 -8.84
CA LYS A 2 48.92 -34.61 -7.58
C LYS A 2 48.00 -34.50 -6.36
N THR A 3 47.05 -33.59 -6.34
CA THR A 3 46.15 -33.36 -5.20
C THR A 3 44.88 -34.24 -5.20
N ARG A 4 44.52 -34.83 -6.33
CA ARG A 4 43.31 -35.70 -6.42
C ARG A 4 43.59 -37.16 -6.04
N LEU A 5 44.85 -37.61 -6.08
CA LEU A 5 45.24 -38.98 -5.69
C LEU A 5 45.38 -39.17 -4.17
N ALA A 6 45.62 -38.10 -3.40
CA ALA A 6 45.74 -38.19 -1.95
C ALA A 6 44.36 -38.36 -1.25
N ALA A 7 43.31 -37.82 -1.83
CA ALA A 7 41.97 -37.92 -1.26
C ALA A 7 41.36 -39.35 -1.41
N LEU A 8 41.72 -40.04 -2.48
CA LEU A 8 41.21 -41.42 -2.72
C LEU A 8 41.91 -42.46 -1.80
N ALA A 9 43.16 -42.23 -1.44
CA ALA A 9 43.91 -43.14 -0.55
C ALA A 9 43.41 -43.13 0.90
N LEU A 10 42.91 -41.97 1.36
CA LEU A 10 42.35 -41.84 2.72
C LEU A 10 40.96 -42.52 2.87
N LEU A 11 40.17 -42.57 1.80
CA LEU A 11 38.87 -43.23 1.80
C LEU A 11 38.96 -44.76 1.84
N VAL A 12 40.00 -45.34 1.23
CA VAL A 12 40.23 -46.79 1.23
C VAL A 12 40.79 -47.27 2.61
N ALA A 13 41.61 -46.46 3.26
CA ALA A 13 42.15 -46.80 4.57
C ALA A 13 41.08 -46.82 5.69
N ALA A 14 40.04 -46.00 5.59
CA ALA A 14 38.95 -45.97 6.57
C ALA A 14 38.01 -47.20 6.50
N LEU A 15 37.96 -47.86 5.35
CA LEU A 15 37.14 -49.07 5.13
C LEU A 15 37.81 -50.36 5.71
N LEU A 16 39.08 -50.34 5.97
CA LEU A 16 39.84 -51.53 6.44
C LEU A 16 40.00 -51.59 7.96
N LEU A 17 39.69 -50.51 8.70
CA LEU A 17 39.91 -50.43 10.15
C LEU A 17 38.68 -50.74 11.00
N GLY A 18 37.57 -51.25 10.45
CA GLY A 18 36.46 -51.75 11.23
C GLY A 18 35.90 -50.80 12.29
N ALA A 19 36.13 -49.48 12.13
CA ALA A 19 35.56 -48.48 13.01
C ALA A 19 34.05 -48.43 12.73
N GLY A 20 33.26 -48.95 13.66
CA GLY A 20 31.81 -48.95 13.58
C GLY A 20 31.27 -47.55 13.27
N LEU A 21 30.68 -47.41 12.11
CA LEU A 21 29.85 -46.26 11.76
C LEU A 21 28.64 -46.28 12.71
N GLY A 22 28.77 -45.51 13.80
CA GLY A 22 27.56 -45.17 14.57
C GLY A 22 26.51 -44.55 13.67
N PRO A 23 25.23 -44.67 14.02
CA PRO A 23 24.18 -44.10 13.20
C PRO A 23 24.46 -42.60 13.04
N LEU A 24 24.55 -42.16 11.78
CA LEU A 24 24.64 -40.74 11.46
C LEU A 24 23.42 -40.07 12.10
N PRO A 25 23.56 -38.96 12.82
CA PRO A 25 22.41 -38.24 13.28
C PRO A 25 21.57 -37.89 12.03
N ALA A 26 20.36 -38.43 12.01
CA ALA A 26 19.38 -37.98 11.02
C ALA A 26 19.23 -36.47 11.23
N LEU A 27 19.82 -35.71 10.33
CA LEU A 27 19.43 -34.29 10.16
C LEU A 27 17.96 -34.34 9.78
N ALA A 28 17.10 -34.30 10.81
CA ALA A 28 15.72 -33.98 10.61
C ALA A 28 15.71 -32.59 9.97
N LEU A 29 15.51 -32.56 8.66
CA LEU A 29 15.10 -31.32 8.01
C LEU A 29 13.76 -30.97 8.66
N ASP A 30 13.82 -30.09 9.63
CA ASP A 30 12.61 -29.46 10.16
C ASP A 30 12.04 -28.54 9.06
N THR A 31 11.26 -29.17 8.17
CA THR A 31 10.56 -28.47 7.10
C THR A 31 9.48 -27.54 7.63
N SER A 32 9.13 -27.66 8.92
CA SER A 32 8.14 -26.80 9.55
C SER A 32 8.64 -25.36 9.78
N ALA A 33 9.96 -25.21 10.03
CA ALA A 33 10.55 -23.88 10.22
C ALA A 33 10.58 -23.04 8.92
N GLY A 34 10.75 -23.70 7.77
CA GLY A 34 10.79 -23.02 6.46
C GLY A 34 9.40 -22.54 6.00
N VAL A 35 8.36 -23.32 6.25
CA VAL A 35 6.99 -22.97 5.88
C VAL A 35 6.50 -21.81 6.73
N GLY A 36 6.76 -21.80 8.04
CA GLY A 36 6.35 -20.72 8.94
C GLY A 36 7.01 -19.37 8.66
N LEU A 37 8.25 -19.36 8.14
CA LEU A 37 8.92 -18.12 7.74
C LEU A 37 8.40 -17.58 6.41
N GLN A 38 8.02 -18.47 5.49
CA GLN A 38 7.48 -18.09 4.19
C GLN A 38 6.03 -17.62 4.30
N GLU A 39 5.23 -18.23 5.16
CA GLU A 39 3.89 -17.74 5.51
C GLU A 39 3.94 -16.40 6.23
N ARG A 40 4.87 -16.19 7.18
CA ARG A 40 5.06 -14.89 7.83
C ARG A 40 5.48 -13.78 6.88
N ALA A 41 6.23 -14.10 5.82
CA ALA A 41 6.58 -13.15 4.77
C ALA A 41 5.38 -12.81 3.84
N LEU A 42 4.39 -13.69 3.75
CA LEU A 42 3.14 -13.46 3.00
C LEU A 42 2.09 -12.71 3.82
N PHE A 43 2.12 -12.82 5.14
CA PHE A 43 1.40 -11.97 6.08
C PHE A 43 2.39 -10.90 6.62
N GLN A 44 2.89 -10.02 5.74
CA GLN A 44 3.41 -8.76 6.22
C GLN A 44 2.33 -8.17 7.10
N ASP A 45 2.67 -7.88 8.36
CA ASP A 45 1.76 -7.22 9.31
C ASP A 45 1.26 -5.94 8.61
N ARG A 46 0.08 -6.04 7.97
CA ARG A 46 -0.58 -4.85 7.43
C ARG A 46 -0.91 -4.01 8.62
N VAL A 47 -0.27 -2.89 8.71
CA VAL A 47 -0.60 -1.94 9.77
C VAL A 47 -2.08 -1.59 9.60
N ASP A 48 -2.87 -1.72 10.65
CA ASP A 48 -4.30 -1.46 10.65
C ASP A 48 -4.59 -0.26 11.55
N TYR A 49 -5.08 0.81 10.94
CA TYR A 49 -5.45 2.04 11.61
C TYR A 49 -6.98 2.18 11.80
N THR A 50 -7.73 1.08 11.64
CA THR A 50 -9.19 1.08 11.79
C THR A 50 -9.60 1.65 13.15
N LEU A 51 -10.53 2.64 13.13
CA LEU A 51 -11.07 3.31 14.31
C LEU A 51 -10.03 3.99 15.21
N THR A 52 -8.82 4.26 14.71
CA THR A 52 -7.75 4.92 15.48
C THR A 52 -7.75 6.44 15.27
N ASN A 53 -7.11 7.16 16.17
CA ASN A 53 -6.88 8.59 16.02
C ASN A 53 -5.49 8.84 15.43
N GLN A 54 -5.45 9.31 14.19
CA GLN A 54 -4.26 9.64 13.43
C GLN A 54 -4.20 11.14 13.09
N SER A 55 -4.93 11.97 13.82
CA SER A 55 -4.97 13.41 13.54
C SER A 55 -3.60 14.05 13.72
N GLY A 56 -3.16 14.81 12.72
CA GLY A 56 -1.86 15.48 12.69
C GLY A 56 -0.65 14.54 12.54
N VAL A 57 -0.86 13.27 12.25
CA VAL A 57 0.24 12.31 12.04
C VAL A 57 0.84 12.53 10.64
N ASP A 58 2.16 12.39 10.54
CA ASP A 58 2.92 12.43 9.30
C ASP A 58 3.06 11.03 8.70
N PHE A 59 2.37 10.82 7.58
CA PHE A 59 2.42 9.64 6.71
C PHE A 59 3.05 9.95 5.34
N SER A 60 3.70 11.10 5.21
CA SER A 60 4.22 11.56 3.91
C SER A 60 5.17 10.55 3.29
N GLY A 61 4.95 10.23 2.01
CA GLY A 61 5.76 9.29 1.23
C GLY A 61 5.74 7.84 1.72
N GLN A 62 4.90 7.47 2.67
CA GLN A 62 4.84 6.10 3.20
C GLN A 62 4.13 5.13 2.25
N GLN A 63 4.52 3.84 2.34
CA GLN A 63 3.92 2.74 1.60
C GLN A 63 2.75 2.17 2.43
N LEU A 64 1.54 2.64 2.12
CA LEU A 64 0.31 2.31 2.84
C LEU A 64 -0.70 1.58 1.94
N ALA A 65 -0.21 0.98 0.84
CA ALA A 65 -1.06 0.24 -0.09
C ALA A 65 -1.85 -0.86 0.63
N ASN A 66 -3.15 -0.93 0.35
CA ASN A 66 -4.09 -1.88 0.96
C ASN A 66 -4.20 -1.78 2.50
N THR A 67 -3.77 -0.70 3.11
CA THR A 67 -3.91 -0.43 4.55
C THR A 67 -5.34 -0.02 4.89
N SER A 68 -5.82 -0.40 6.08
CA SER A 68 -7.12 0.03 6.58
C SER A 68 -7.01 1.26 7.46
N PHE A 69 -7.78 2.28 7.12
CA PHE A 69 -8.07 3.48 7.90
C PHE A 69 -9.59 3.63 8.11
N ALA A 70 -10.33 2.51 8.06
CA ALA A 70 -11.80 2.53 8.19
C ALA A 70 -12.22 3.17 9.52
N GLY A 71 -13.03 4.23 9.44
CA GLY A 71 -13.48 4.99 10.61
C GLY A 71 -12.38 5.72 11.37
N ALA A 72 -11.16 5.83 10.81
CA ALA A 72 -10.07 6.56 11.45
C ALA A 72 -10.34 8.07 11.50
N LEU A 73 -9.78 8.72 12.51
CA LEU A 73 -9.73 10.18 12.61
C LEU A 73 -8.35 10.63 12.14
N GLY A 74 -8.25 11.14 10.93
CA GLY A 74 -7.00 11.61 10.32
C GLY A 74 -7.03 13.11 9.99
N ARG A 75 -7.71 13.94 10.82
CA ARG A 75 -7.77 15.39 10.60
C ARG A 75 -6.38 16.01 10.63
N ASP A 76 -6.13 16.94 9.72
CA ASP A 76 -4.86 17.68 9.65
C ASP A 76 -3.63 16.75 9.51
N ALA A 77 -3.80 15.49 9.06
CA ALA A 77 -2.72 14.54 8.83
C ALA A 77 -2.03 14.81 7.49
N ASP A 78 -0.76 14.44 7.38
CA ASP A 78 0.02 14.57 6.15
C ASP A 78 0.19 13.22 5.47
N PHE A 79 -0.50 13.01 4.34
CA PHE A 79 -0.38 11.86 3.44
C PHE A 79 0.26 12.26 2.10
N SER A 80 0.96 13.37 2.05
CA SER A 80 1.55 13.86 0.80
C SER A 80 2.51 12.84 0.19
N GLY A 81 2.29 12.51 -1.08
CA GLY A 81 3.09 11.51 -1.79
C GLY A 81 3.00 10.08 -1.25
N ALA A 82 2.11 9.77 -0.32
CA ALA A 82 1.93 8.41 0.19
C ALA A 82 1.31 7.49 -0.89
N ASP A 83 1.70 6.22 -0.87
CA ASP A 83 1.05 5.15 -1.62
C ASP A 83 -0.09 4.57 -0.79
N LEU A 84 -1.32 4.94 -1.13
CA LEU A 84 -2.58 4.48 -0.52
C LEU A 84 -3.40 3.62 -1.49
N HIS A 85 -2.76 3.07 -2.54
CA HIS A 85 -3.45 2.24 -3.53
C HIS A 85 -4.24 1.11 -2.86
N GLY A 86 -5.51 0.96 -3.23
CA GLY A 86 -6.40 -0.07 -2.70
C GLY A 86 -6.68 0.02 -1.20
N SER A 87 -6.34 1.14 -0.53
CA SER A 87 -6.59 1.34 0.90
C SER A 87 -8.08 1.48 1.22
N ILE A 88 -8.44 1.25 2.48
CA ILE A 88 -9.81 1.37 2.98
C ILE A 88 -9.91 2.60 3.89
N LEU A 89 -10.56 3.66 3.39
CA LEU A 89 -10.76 4.94 4.08
C LEU A 89 -12.24 5.15 4.45
N THR A 90 -13.06 4.11 4.30
CA THR A 90 -14.52 4.16 4.49
C THR A 90 -14.88 4.73 5.87
N GLN A 91 -15.80 5.70 5.91
CA GLN A 91 -16.26 6.38 7.13
C GLN A 91 -15.16 7.11 7.93
N GLY A 92 -13.97 7.26 7.37
CA GLY A 92 -12.88 8.01 7.97
C GLY A 92 -13.12 9.53 7.90
N VAL A 93 -12.45 10.27 8.78
CA VAL A 93 -12.53 11.74 8.82
C VAL A 93 -11.14 12.30 8.55
N PHE A 94 -10.93 12.79 7.34
CA PHE A 94 -9.64 13.30 6.84
C PHE A 94 -9.70 14.80 6.52
N SER A 95 -10.63 15.51 7.13
CA SER A 95 -10.79 16.94 6.85
C SER A 95 -9.49 17.73 7.11
N ARG A 96 -9.17 18.65 6.21
CA ARG A 96 -7.97 19.52 6.19
C ARG A 96 -6.64 18.77 6.09
N SER A 97 -6.63 17.48 5.71
CA SER A 97 -5.41 16.71 5.51
C SER A 97 -4.77 16.99 4.16
N ASP A 98 -3.47 16.76 4.10
CA ASP A 98 -2.67 16.92 2.90
C ASP A 98 -2.51 15.58 2.18
N PHE A 99 -3.08 15.44 0.98
CA PHE A 99 -2.95 14.29 0.08
C PHE A 99 -2.28 14.67 -1.24
N ARG A 100 -1.50 15.74 -1.27
CA ARG A 100 -0.84 16.18 -2.50
C ARG A 100 0.04 15.09 -3.08
N GLY A 101 -0.23 14.73 -4.34
CA GLY A 101 0.54 13.72 -5.05
C GLY A 101 0.41 12.30 -4.48
N ALA A 102 -0.51 12.05 -3.56
CA ALA A 102 -0.78 10.71 -3.05
C ALA A 102 -1.42 9.82 -4.13
N ASP A 103 -1.12 8.53 -4.09
CA ASP A 103 -1.79 7.52 -4.90
C ASP A 103 -2.92 6.87 -4.09
N LEU A 104 -4.16 7.25 -4.39
CA LEU A 104 -5.39 6.71 -3.82
C LEU A 104 -6.10 5.77 -4.82
N SER A 105 -5.44 5.36 -5.90
CA SER A 105 -6.08 4.53 -6.93
C SER A 105 -6.73 3.30 -6.30
N ASP A 106 -7.95 2.99 -6.76
CA ASP A 106 -8.77 1.85 -6.30
C ASP A 106 -9.10 1.86 -4.78
N ALA A 107 -8.90 2.98 -4.08
CA ALA A 107 -9.23 3.08 -2.67
C ALA A 107 -10.76 3.09 -2.44
N LEU A 108 -11.18 2.51 -1.30
CA LEU A 108 -12.56 2.55 -0.82
C LEU A 108 -12.72 3.74 0.13
N MET A 109 -13.53 4.72 -0.25
CA MET A 109 -13.65 5.99 0.45
C MET A 109 -15.11 6.31 0.84
N ASP A 110 -16.02 5.33 0.76
CA ASP A 110 -17.44 5.55 1.01
C ASP A 110 -17.71 6.25 2.34
N ARG A 111 -18.57 7.27 2.31
CA ARG A 111 -19.02 8.03 3.48
C ARG A 111 -17.88 8.63 4.30
N ALA A 112 -16.74 8.89 3.67
CA ALA A 112 -15.60 9.54 4.30
C ALA A 112 -15.69 11.07 4.17
N ASP A 113 -15.09 11.79 5.10
CA ASP A 113 -15.00 13.25 5.10
C ASP A 113 -13.63 13.71 4.60
N PHE A 114 -13.58 14.19 3.36
CA PHE A 114 -12.41 14.82 2.72
C PHE A 114 -12.63 16.34 2.56
N SER A 115 -13.42 16.95 3.44
CA SER A 115 -13.65 18.38 3.37
C SER A 115 -12.36 19.17 3.60
N GLU A 116 -12.15 20.23 2.82
CA GLU A 116 -11.00 21.13 2.90
C GLU A 116 -9.64 20.45 2.71
N THR A 117 -9.59 19.20 2.18
CA THR A 117 -8.33 18.50 1.90
C THR A 117 -7.59 19.12 0.71
N ASP A 118 -6.28 18.95 0.71
CA ASP A 118 -5.44 19.25 -0.44
C ASP A 118 -5.18 17.96 -1.23
N LEU A 119 -5.88 17.79 -2.36
CA LEU A 119 -5.77 16.65 -3.27
C LEU A 119 -5.03 17.01 -4.56
N ARG A 120 -4.29 18.12 -4.58
CA ARG A 120 -3.59 18.57 -5.79
C ARG A 120 -2.57 17.54 -6.26
N GLY A 121 -2.69 17.16 -7.54
CA GLY A 121 -1.82 16.16 -8.14
C GLY A 121 -1.97 14.75 -7.58
N ALA A 122 -3.04 14.45 -6.83
CA ALA A 122 -3.33 13.11 -6.36
C ALA A 122 -3.94 12.23 -7.47
N LEU A 123 -3.69 10.92 -7.39
CA LEU A 123 -4.33 9.90 -8.21
C LEU A 123 -5.54 9.34 -7.46
N LEU A 124 -6.73 9.55 -7.99
CA LEU A 124 -7.99 9.02 -7.45
C LEU A 124 -8.69 8.13 -8.49
N ARG A 125 -7.92 7.40 -9.26
CA ARG A 125 -8.43 6.55 -10.34
C ARG A 125 -9.17 5.36 -9.75
N GLY A 126 -10.38 5.08 -10.26
CA GLY A 126 -11.18 3.94 -9.82
C GLY A 126 -11.63 3.98 -8.36
N VAL A 127 -11.47 5.11 -7.64
CA VAL A 127 -11.94 5.21 -6.24
C VAL A 127 -13.45 5.04 -6.16
N ILE A 128 -13.91 4.43 -5.06
CA ILE A 128 -15.33 4.35 -4.72
C ILE A 128 -15.58 5.30 -3.55
N ALA A 129 -16.28 6.42 -3.79
CA ALA A 129 -16.46 7.50 -2.82
C ALA A 129 -17.94 7.92 -2.68
N ALA A 130 -18.85 6.95 -2.74
CA ALA A 130 -20.27 7.21 -2.58
C ALA A 130 -20.60 7.73 -1.18
N GLY A 131 -21.34 8.83 -1.08
CA GLY A 131 -21.71 9.48 0.18
C GLY A 131 -20.56 10.18 0.90
N SER A 132 -19.43 10.40 0.24
CA SER A 132 -18.28 11.11 0.81
C SER A 132 -18.42 12.61 0.57
N SER A 133 -17.72 13.42 1.37
CA SER A 133 -17.70 14.86 1.23
C SER A 133 -16.34 15.36 0.73
N PHE A 134 -16.32 16.09 -0.36
CA PHE A 134 -15.17 16.83 -0.89
C PHE A 134 -15.37 18.36 -0.80
N SER A 135 -16.18 18.80 0.14
CA SER A 135 -16.49 20.23 0.30
C SER A 135 -15.20 21.03 0.57
N GLY A 136 -14.93 22.04 -0.27
CA GLY A 136 -13.72 22.86 -0.13
C GLY A 136 -12.41 22.18 -0.53
N ALA A 137 -12.39 20.91 -0.95
CA ALA A 137 -11.19 20.21 -1.37
C ALA A 137 -10.53 20.88 -2.59
N GLN A 138 -9.19 20.94 -2.61
CA GLN A 138 -8.38 21.45 -3.72
C GLN A 138 -8.00 20.26 -4.62
N VAL A 139 -8.29 20.36 -5.92
CA VAL A 139 -8.14 19.20 -6.85
C VAL A 139 -7.37 19.56 -8.12
N GLU A 140 -6.61 20.64 -8.12
CA GLU A 140 -5.81 21.03 -9.28
C GLU A 140 -4.82 19.91 -9.65
N ASN A 141 -4.75 19.56 -10.93
CA ASN A 141 -3.91 18.49 -11.45
C ASN A 141 -4.21 17.08 -10.89
N ALA A 142 -5.33 16.85 -10.20
CA ALA A 142 -5.73 15.52 -9.75
C ALA A 142 -6.34 14.70 -10.90
N ASP A 143 -6.23 13.37 -10.81
CA ASP A 143 -6.81 12.44 -11.79
C ASP A 143 -7.91 11.59 -11.14
N PHE A 144 -9.17 11.78 -11.55
CA PHE A 144 -10.37 11.07 -11.09
C PHE A 144 -10.88 10.07 -12.13
N THR A 145 -10.06 9.63 -13.06
CA THR A 145 -10.49 8.67 -14.09
C THR A 145 -11.16 7.45 -13.46
N ASP A 146 -12.35 7.10 -13.93
CA ASP A 146 -13.17 5.98 -13.45
C ASP A 146 -13.59 6.08 -11.97
N ALA A 147 -13.47 7.24 -11.33
CA ALA A 147 -13.91 7.44 -9.96
C ALA A 147 -15.45 7.41 -9.84
N LEU A 148 -15.96 6.67 -8.85
CA LEU A 148 -17.39 6.63 -8.53
C LEU A 148 -17.74 7.66 -7.47
N LEU A 149 -18.18 8.83 -7.91
CA LEU A 149 -18.59 9.97 -7.09
C LEU A 149 -20.10 10.20 -7.16
N ASP A 150 -20.65 10.80 -6.11
CA ASP A 150 -22.00 11.33 -6.20
C ASP A 150 -22.07 12.51 -7.18
N ARG A 151 -23.15 12.62 -7.93
CA ARG A 151 -23.34 13.69 -8.94
C ARG A 151 -23.23 15.11 -8.36
N ALA A 152 -23.58 15.28 -7.08
CA ALA A 152 -23.49 16.58 -6.42
C ALA A 152 -22.02 16.97 -6.20
N ASP A 153 -21.21 16.02 -5.70
CA ASP A 153 -19.77 16.22 -5.46
C ASP A 153 -19.00 16.39 -6.76
N GLN A 154 -19.28 15.54 -7.76
CA GLN A 154 -18.70 15.67 -9.10
C GLN A 154 -18.93 17.08 -9.68
N ARG A 155 -20.16 17.61 -9.62
CA ARG A 155 -20.46 18.98 -10.10
C ARG A 155 -19.70 20.05 -9.28
N ALA A 156 -19.62 19.88 -7.96
CA ALA A 156 -18.91 20.83 -7.11
C ALA A 156 -17.40 20.80 -7.35
N LEU A 157 -16.82 19.62 -7.58
CA LEU A 157 -15.41 19.45 -7.96
C LEU A 157 -15.12 20.06 -9.33
N CYS A 158 -16.01 19.89 -10.30
CA CYS A 158 -15.88 20.49 -11.63
C CYS A 158 -15.76 22.03 -11.62
N GLN A 159 -16.32 22.70 -10.62
CA GLN A 159 -16.18 24.16 -10.48
C GLN A 159 -14.76 24.60 -10.12
N ARG A 160 -13.98 23.70 -9.50
CA ARG A 160 -12.62 23.95 -9.03
C ARG A 160 -11.56 23.18 -9.83
N ALA A 161 -11.99 22.21 -10.65
CA ALA A 161 -11.11 21.36 -11.43
C ALA A 161 -10.33 22.18 -12.46
N SER A 162 -9.00 22.07 -12.40
CA SER A 162 -8.09 22.72 -13.33
C SER A 162 -6.78 21.89 -13.47
N GLY A 163 -6.04 22.20 -14.51
CA GLY A 163 -4.73 21.59 -14.73
C GLY A 163 -4.80 20.18 -15.31
N THR A 164 -3.62 19.55 -15.37
CA THR A 164 -3.40 18.24 -15.98
C THR A 164 -2.46 17.44 -15.08
N HIS A 165 -2.82 16.20 -14.79
CA HIS A 165 -1.99 15.34 -13.92
C HIS A 165 -0.63 15.04 -14.58
N PRO A 166 0.49 15.27 -13.88
CA PRO A 166 1.82 15.24 -14.52
C PRO A 166 2.25 13.85 -15.01
N LEU A 167 1.78 12.79 -14.37
CA LEU A 167 2.16 11.41 -14.75
C LEU A 167 1.19 10.81 -15.78
N THR A 168 -0.12 11.05 -15.65
CA THR A 168 -1.11 10.44 -16.55
C THR A 168 -1.39 11.26 -17.79
N GLY A 169 -1.08 12.56 -17.75
CA GLY A 169 -1.40 13.48 -18.85
C GLY A 169 -2.89 13.76 -19.01
N ILE A 170 -3.73 13.30 -18.09
CA ILE A 170 -5.18 13.53 -18.11
C ILE A 170 -5.52 14.84 -17.42
N SER A 171 -6.35 15.68 -18.04
CA SER A 171 -6.80 16.90 -17.36
C SER A 171 -7.82 16.55 -16.25
N THR A 172 -7.74 17.26 -15.13
CA THR A 172 -8.67 17.06 -14.00
C THR A 172 -10.13 17.20 -14.43
N ARG A 173 -10.42 18.14 -15.32
CA ARG A 173 -11.80 18.32 -15.86
C ARG A 173 -12.25 17.13 -16.69
N ALA A 174 -11.36 16.55 -17.51
CA ALA A 174 -11.70 15.39 -18.34
C ALA A 174 -11.91 14.14 -17.46
N SER A 175 -11.04 13.91 -16.46
CA SER A 175 -11.18 12.76 -15.55
C SER A 175 -12.45 12.82 -14.68
N LEU A 176 -12.96 14.02 -14.38
CA LEU A 176 -14.23 14.26 -13.68
C LEU A 176 -15.44 14.29 -14.62
N GLU A 177 -15.26 14.11 -15.93
CA GLU A 177 -16.34 14.20 -16.93
C GLU A 177 -17.12 15.54 -16.84
N CYS A 178 -16.41 16.65 -16.60
CA CYS A 178 -17.01 17.97 -16.52
C CYS A 178 -17.50 18.41 -17.90
N GLY A 179 -18.83 18.58 -18.06
CA GLY A 179 -19.47 19.09 -19.26
C GLY A 179 -19.19 20.59 -19.49
#